data_244c40b5ee41df616745cfeb4cdca966
#
_entry.id   244c40b5ee41df616745cfeb4cdca966
#
_cell.length_a   1.000
_cell.length_b   1.000
_cell.length_c   1.000
_cell.angle_alpha   90.00
_cell.angle_beta   90.00
_cell.angle_gamma   90.00
#
_symmetry.space_group_name_H-M   'P 1'
#
loop_
_entity.id
_entity.type
_entity.pdbx_description
1 polymer ?
#
loop_
_entity_poly.entity_id
_entity_poly.type
_entity_poly.pdbx_seq_one_letter_code
_entity_poly.pdbx_strand_id
1 'polypeptide(L)'
;MNRIPNATSKGRRVKMGVIIPTVNTVTEPEFNAMRPEGVTVHVTRMPIHFHPEEDGFKSLMEDLEIRLNEFALFAADIVAYNCTVGSMACPPEMLVNKLESVTGSPGVTTAGSVIQALKALEADSISLATPYPDATNQHEKEFLERSGIKVLKMAGMSFDAVEPELGRKFAEVPEEEIYRHALSVDHPDAKALFLSCANFPTAALTQQIENTLGKPVITSNTATFWAGLRKAGITDNIEGFGSLFSISP
;
A
#
# COMPACT_ATOMS: atom_id res chain seq x y z
N MET A 1 -20.34 -17.43 9.75
CA MET A 1 -21.70 -16.89 9.93
C MET A 1 -22.16 -16.30 8.60
N ASN A 2 -23.19 -16.87 7.95
CA ASN A 2 -23.71 -16.29 6.70
C ASN A 2 -24.41 -14.97 7.04
N ARG A 3 -23.79 -13.84 6.69
CA ARG A 3 -24.45 -12.53 6.76
C ARG A 3 -25.61 -12.50 5.77
N ILE A 4 -26.81 -12.16 6.23
CA ILE A 4 -27.92 -11.83 5.33
C ILE A 4 -27.57 -10.47 4.71
N PRO A 5 -27.41 -10.38 3.37
CA PRO A 5 -27.08 -9.11 2.73
C PRO A 5 -28.22 -8.10 2.95
N ASN A 6 -28.01 -7.11 3.78
CA ASN A 6 -28.92 -5.95 3.82
C ASN A 6 -28.53 -4.99 2.69
N ALA A 7 -29.26 -4.99 1.59
CA ALA A 7 -28.98 -4.19 0.41
C ALA A 7 -28.90 -2.67 0.67
N THR A 8 -29.40 -2.20 1.82
CA THR A 8 -29.39 -0.78 2.19
C THR A 8 -28.26 -0.39 3.15
N SER A 9 -27.55 -1.37 3.73
CA SER A 9 -26.49 -1.06 4.69
C SER A 9 -25.21 -0.62 4.00
N LYS A 10 -24.53 0.38 4.59
CA LYS A 10 -23.17 0.74 4.18
C LYS A 10 -22.21 -0.43 4.49
N GLY A 11 -21.23 -0.67 3.61
CA GLY A 11 -20.32 -1.80 3.76
C GLY A 11 -20.99 -3.17 3.65
N ARG A 12 -22.09 -3.27 2.88
CA ARG A 12 -22.84 -4.53 2.71
C ARG A 12 -22.02 -5.67 2.10
N ARG A 13 -20.98 -5.33 1.31
CA ARG A 13 -20.06 -6.30 0.73
C ARG A 13 -18.83 -6.48 1.62
N VAL A 14 -18.11 -5.39 1.89
CA VAL A 14 -16.87 -5.39 2.69
C VAL A 14 -16.74 -4.11 3.50
N LYS A 15 -16.37 -4.25 4.74
CA LYS A 15 -15.82 -3.19 5.62
C LYS A 15 -14.33 -3.41 5.75
N MET A 16 -13.53 -2.57 5.10
CA MET A 16 -12.07 -2.63 5.18
C MET A 16 -11.57 -1.71 6.28
N GLY A 17 -10.93 -2.27 7.32
CA GLY A 17 -10.17 -1.51 8.32
C GLY A 17 -8.77 -1.22 7.79
N VAL A 18 -8.30 0.03 7.92
CA VAL A 18 -6.98 0.44 7.42
C VAL A 18 -6.22 1.20 8.50
N ILE A 19 -5.05 0.69 8.86
CA ILE A 19 -4.12 1.38 9.78
C ILE A 19 -3.09 2.13 8.94
N ILE A 20 -2.96 3.43 9.18
CA ILE A 20 -2.01 4.30 8.48
C ILE A 20 -1.13 5.08 9.47
N PRO A 21 0.06 5.54 9.06
CA PRO A 21 0.86 6.46 9.86
C PRO A 21 0.12 7.77 10.16
N THR A 22 0.42 8.37 11.31
CA THR A 22 -0.21 9.63 11.77
C THR A 22 -0.14 10.76 10.75
N VAL A 23 0.97 10.87 10.00
CA VAL A 23 1.21 11.92 9.00
C VAL A 23 0.57 11.62 7.64
N ASN A 24 0.02 10.42 7.43
CA ASN A 24 -0.51 10.01 6.13
C ASN A 24 -1.86 10.68 5.86
N THR A 25 -1.95 11.45 4.78
CA THR A 25 -3.17 12.12 4.32
C THR A 25 -3.63 11.65 2.94
N VAL A 26 -2.92 10.71 2.33
CA VAL A 26 -3.14 10.25 0.94
C VAL A 26 -3.93 8.96 0.86
N THR A 27 -3.65 7.99 1.73
CA THR A 27 -4.28 6.66 1.66
C THR A 27 -5.81 6.72 1.70
N GLU A 28 -6.37 7.46 2.66
CA GLU A 28 -7.83 7.49 2.88
C GLU A 28 -8.60 8.06 1.67
N PRO A 29 -8.24 9.22 1.08
CA PRO A 29 -8.87 9.71 -0.13
C PRO A 29 -8.66 8.78 -1.34
N GLU A 30 -7.47 8.20 -1.55
CA GLU A 30 -7.21 7.28 -2.66
C GLU A 30 -8.02 5.99 -2.54
N PHE A 31 -8.08 5.37 -1.35
CA PHE A 31 -8.91 4.16 -1.13
C PHE A 31 -10.40 4.46 -1.35
N ASN A 32 -10.87 5.63 -0.90
CA ASN A 32 -12.25 6.04 -1.15
C ASN A 32 -12.54 6.31 -2.64
N ALA A 33 -11.58 6.79 -3.41
CA ALA A 33 -11.70 6.97 -4.86
C ALA A 33 -11.77 5.62 -5.61
N MET A 34 -10.98 4.64 -5.16
CA MET A 34 -10.92 3.31 -5.78
C MET A 34 -12.06 2.37 -5.35
N ARG A 35 -12.78 2.63 -4.27
CA ARG A 35 -13.73 1.67 -3.69
C ARG A 35 -14.92 1.37 -4.59
N PRO A 36 -15.23 0.09 -4.86
CA PRO A 36 -16.46 -0.29 -5.54
C PRO A 36 -17.68 -0.12 -4.63
N GLU A 37 -18.87 -0.11 -5.25
CA GLU A 37 -20.13 0.01 -4.52
C GLU A 37 -20.29 -1.11 -3.47
N GLY A 38 -20.71 -0.75 -2.29
CA GLY A 38 -20.92 -1.66 -1.16
C GLY A 38 -19.65 -2.00 -0.37
N VAL A 39 -18.49 -1.48 -0.77
CA VAL A 39 -17.25 -1.50 0.02
C VAL A 39 -17.14 -0.20 0.81
N THR A 40 -16.72 -0.28 2.07
CA THR A 40 -16.43 0.90 2.91
C THR A 40 -15.03 0.80 3.50
N VAL A 41 -14.38 1.94 3.66
CA VAL A 41 -13.03 2.07 4.21
C VAL A 41 -13.13 2.78 5.56
N HIS A 42 -12.52 2.20 6.59
CA HIS A 42 -12.52 2.68 7.96
C HIS A 42 -11.08 2.84 8.41
N VAL A 43 -10.63 4.08 8.59
CA VAL A 43 -9.22 4.40 8.81
C VAL A 43 -8.98 4.70 10.28
N THR A 44 -7.91 4.15 10.84
CA THR A 44 -7.31 4.58 12.09
C THR A 44 -5.82 4.92 11.90
N ARG A 45 -5.27 5.71 12.80
CA ARG A 45 -3.89 6.21 12.70
C ARG A 45 -3.06 5.71 13.86
N MET A 46 -1.78 5.42 13.59
CA MET A 46 -0.82 5.05 14.61
C MET A 46 0.51 5.80 14.43
N PRO A 47 1.32 5.96 15.49
CA PRO A 47 2.67 6.50 15.36
C PRO A 47 3.52 5.74 14.33
N ILE A 48 4.51 6.42 13.75
CA ILE A 48 5.53 5.77 12.92
C ILE A 48 6.60 5.18 13.86
N HIS A 49 6.92 3.92 13.64
CA HIS A 49 8.04 3.24 14.29
C HIS A 49 9.20 3.16 13.29
N PHE A 50 10.20 4.03 13.44
CA PHE A 50 11.33 4.11 12.50
C PHE A 50 12.33 2.97 12.67
N HIS A 51 12.54 2.51 13.90
CA HIS A 51 13.49 1.46 14.29
C HIS A 51 12.81 0.44 15.20
N PRO A 52 11.78 -0.28 14.70
CA PRO A 52 11.01 -1.19 15.56
C PRO A 52 11.81 -2.39 16.06
N GLU A 53 12.94 -2.70 15.41
CA GLU A 53 13.86 -3.77 15.81
C GLU A 53 14.62 -3.46 17.12
N GLU A 54 14.81 -2.19 17.49
CA GLU A 54 15.56 -1.78 18.68
C GLU A 54 14.90 -2.25 19.99
N ASP A 55 13.57 -2.36 20.01
CA ASP A 55 12.83 -2.91 21.15
C ASP A 55 12.22 -4.30 20.87
N GLY A 56 12.70 -4.95 19.83
CA GLY A 56 12.18 -6.25 19.39
C GLY A 56 10.75 -6.21 18.88
N PHE A 57 10.36 -5.10 18.24
CA PHE A 57 9.02 -4.83 17.68
C PHE A 57 7.91 -4.64 18.73
N LYS A 58 8.25 -4.50 20.00
CA LYS A 58 7.28 -4.44 21.10
C LYS A 58 6.33 -3.24 20.96
N SER A 59 6.87 -2.03 20.85
CA SER A 59 6.07 -0.79 20.76
C SER A 59 5.16 -0.80 19.52
N LEU A 60 5.65 -1.29 18.39
CA LEU A 60 4.87 -1.45 17.17
C LEU A 60 3.71 -2.43 17.38
N MET A 61 3.95 -3.57 18.02
CA MET A 61 2.92 -4.57 18.26
C MET A 61 1.86 -4.12 19.28
N GLU A 62 2.24 -3.34 20.28
CA GLU A 62 1.33 -2.72 21.25
C GLU A 62 0.42 -1.69 20.59
N ASP A 63 0.98 -0.80 19.77
CA ASP A 63 0.21 0.20 19.02
C ASP A 63 -0.74 -0.45 18.00
N LEU A 64 -0.28 -1.49 17.29
CA LEU A 64 -1.12 -2.27 16.39
C LEU A 64 -2.31 -2.90 17.14
N GLU A 65 -2.08 -3.51 18.29
CA GLU A 65 -3.12 -4.16 19.07
C GLU A 65 -4.25 -3.20 19.45
N ILE A 66 -3.90 -1.99 19.87
CA ILE A 66 -4.88 -0.95 20.20
C ILE A 66 -5.79 -0.65 18.99
N ARG A 67 -5.20 -0.47 17.80
CA ARG A 67 -5.96 -0.13 16.58
C ARG A 67 -6.76 -1.31 16.04
N LEU A 68 -6.21 -2.51 16.16
CA LEU A 68 -6.88 -3.74 15.75
C LEU A 68 -8.11 -4.05 16.62
N ASN A 69 -8.05 -3.78 17.92
CA ASN A 69 -9.19 -3.91 18.79
C ASN A 69 -10.34 -2.96 18.38
N GLU A 70 -10.06 -1.74 17.90
CA GLU A 70 -11.07 -0.84 17.33
C GLU A 70 -11.77 -1.51 16.13
N PHE A 71 -11.03 -2.17 15.25
CA PHE A 71 -11.58 -2.87 14.08
C PHE A 71 -12.36 -4.12 14.43
N ALA A 72 -11.95 -4.85 15.46
CA ALA A 72 -12.67 -6.00 15.98
C ALA A 72 -14.08 -5.61 16.49
N LEU A 73 -14.24 -4.45 17.14
CA LEU A 73 -15.52 -3.98 17.68
C LEU A 73 -16.61 -3.81 16.61
N PHE A 74 -16.27 -3.33 15.40
CA PHE A 74 -17.25 -3.22 14.32
C PHE A 74 -17.21 -4.40 13.33
N ALA A 75 -16.44 -5.43 13.64
CA ALA A 75 -16.24 -6.61 12.80
C ALA A 75 -15.83 -6.24 11.37
N ALA A 76 -14.66 -5.65 11.19
CA ALA A 76 -14.06 -5.45 9.88
C ALA A 76 -13.97 -6.78 9.13
N ASP A 77 -14.23 -6.79 7.83
CA ASP A 77 -14.18 -8.01 7.02
C ASP A 77 -12.76 -8.32 6.54
N ILE A 78 -11.91 -7.29 6.46
CA ILE A 78 -10.49 -7.32 6.07
C ILE A 78 -9.77 -6.18 6.77
N VAL A 79 -8.51 -6.38 7.14
CA VAL A 79 -7.68 -5.35 7.76
C VAL A 79 -6.38 -5.16 6.99
N ALA A 80 -6.00 -3.91 6.73
CA ALA A 80 -4.76 -3.53 6.07
C ALA A 80 -3.86 -2.70 7.00
N TYR A 81 -2.57 -3.06 7.08
CA TYR A 81 -1.54 -2.17 7.60
C TYR A 81 -0.87 -1.46 6.42
N ASN A 82 -1.26 -0.21 6.19
CA ASN A 82 -0.85 0.56 5.01
C ASN A 82 0.26 1.56 5.33
N CYS A 83 1.46 1.02 5.53
CA CYS A 83 2.71 1.74 5.65
C CYS A 83 3.79 0.97 4.90
N THR A 84 4.32 1.53 3.82
CA THR A 84 5.29 0.83 2.96
C THR A 84 6.55 0.47 3.75
N VAL A 85 7.28 1.46 4.24
CA VAL A 85 8.53 1.24 4.99
C VAL A 85 8.28 0.46 6.28
N GLY A 86 7.25 0.81 7.05
CA GLY A 86 6.93 0.11 8.30
C GLY A 86 6.59 -1.37 8.09
N SER A 87 5.98 -1.72 6.95
CA SER A 87 5.69 -3.13 6.64
C SER A 87 6.90 -3.91 6.09
N MET A 88 7.91 -3.22 5.58
CA MET A 88 9.19 -3.84 5.16
C MET A 88 10.16 -4.05 6.32
N ALA A 89 10.07 -3.24 7.37
CA ALA A 89 10.94 -3.30 8.54
C ALA A 89 10.69 -4.55 9.41
N CYS A 90 9.53 -5.17 9.30
CA CYS A 90 9.15 -6.34 10.09
C CYS A 90 9.16 -7.62 9.26
N PRO A 91 9.39 -8.78 9.89
CA PRO A 91 9.10 -10.06 9.25
C PRO A 91 7.64 -10.08 8.76
N PRO A 92 7.37 -10.38 7.47
CA PRO A 92 6.03 -10.26 6.88
C PRO A 92 4.95 -11.04 7.64
N GLU A 93 5.29 -12.24 8.11
CA GLU A 93 4.38 -13.11 8.86
C GLU A 93 3.99 -12.52 10.24
N MET A 94 4.91 -11.81 10.89
CA MET A 94 4.66 -11.22 12.21
C MET A 94 3.51 -10.22 12.15
N LEU A 95 3.51 -9.33 11.17
CA LEU A 95 2.46 -8.32 10.97
C LEU A 95 1.13 -8.99 10.61
N VAL A 96 1.11 -9.88 9.63
CA VAL A 96 -0.12 -10.56 9.18
C VAL A 96 -0.72 -11.36 10.32
N ASN A 97 0.08 -12.14 11.07
CA ASN A 97 -0.39 -12.91 12.22
C ASN A 97 -0.99 -12.00 13.31
N LYS A 98 -0.40 -10.83 13.55
CA LYS A 98 -0.95 -9.86 14.50
C LYS A 98 -2.29 -9.30 14.04
N LEU A 99 -2.39 -8.90 12.75
CA LEU A 99 -3.64 -8.41 12.17
C LEU A 99 -4.77 -9.44 12.33
N GLU A 100 -4.50 -10.69 11.95
CA GLU A 100 -5.49 -11.77 11.93
C GLU A 100 -5.84 -12.28 13.33
N SER A 101 -4.87 -12.42 14.23
CA SER A 101 -5.10 -12.95 15.58
C SER A 101 -5.96 -12.04 16.46
N VAL A 102 -5.82 -10.71 16.31
CA VAL A 102 -6.58 -9.76 17.12
C VAL A 102 -7.98 -9.52 16.54
N THR A 103 -8.11 -9.42 15.21
CA THR A 103 -9.41 -9.08 14.60
C THR A 103 -10.26 -10.29 14.25
N GLY A 104 -9.66 -11.45 14.11
CA GLY A 104 -10.32 -12.65 13.57
C GLY A 104 -10.64 -12.53 12.06
N SER A 105 -10.10 -11.52 11.38
CA SER A 105 -10.34 -11.23 9.97
C SER A 105 -9.06 -11.32 9.18
N PRO A 106 -9.10 -11.65 7.88
CA PRO A 106 -7.91 -11.67 7.03
C PRO A 106 -7.15 -10.34 7.08
N GLY A 107 -5.81 -10.40 7.04
CA GLY A 107 -4.93 -9.25 7.09
C GLY A 107 -4.05 -9.11 5.86
N VAL A 108 -3.77 -7.87 5.42
CA VAL A 108 -2.78 -7.55 4.37
C VAL A 108 -1.85 -6.45 4.85
N THR A 109 -0.62 -6.46 4.34
CA THR A 109 0.36 -5.38 4.56
C THR A 109 0.76 -4.77 3.23
N THR A 110 1.20 -3.52 3.21
CA THR A 110 1.63 -2.89 1.95
C THR A 110 2.75 -3.67 1.26
N ALA A 111 3.80 -4.03 2.00
CA ALA A 111 4.94 -4.76 1.44
C ALA A 111 4.52 -6.11 0.85
N GLY A 112 3.70 -6.89 1.58
CA GLY A 112 3.17 -8.16 1.08
C GLY A 112 2.27 -7.99 -0.14
N SER A 113 1.44 -6.94 -0.16
CA SER A 113 0.54 -6.63 -1.27
C SER A 113 1.29 -6.22 -2.53
N VAL A 114 2.37 -5.44 -2.40
CA VAL A 114 3.24 -5.07 -3.53
C VAL A 114 3.85 -6.31 -4.17
N ILE A 115 4.42 -7.22 -3.37
CA ILE A 115 4.97 -8.47 -3.88
C ILE A 115 3.90 -9.33 -4.57
N GLN A 116 2.70 -9.42 -3.98
CA GLN A 116 1.59 -10.16 -4.57
C GLN A 116 1.13 -9.53 -5.89
N ALA A 117 1.01 -8.20 -5.96
CA ALA A 117 0.63 -7.49 -7.18
C ALA A 117 1.66 -7.67 -8.30
N LEU A 118 2.96 -7.53 -8.00
CA LEU A 118 4.02 -7.73 -8.98
C LEU A 118 4.04 -9.18 -9.52
N LYS A 119 3.82 -10.17 -8.65
CA LYS A 119 3.70 -11.58 -9.08
C LYS A 119 2.47 -11.81 -9.95
N ALA A 120 1.33 -11.23 -9.62
CA ALA A 120 0.11 -11.35 -10.42
C ALA A 120 0.24 -10.70 -11.80
N LEU A 121 1.08 -9.67 -11.92
CA LEU A 121 1.45 -9.02 -13.18
C LEU A 121 2.61 -9.71 -13.93
N GLU A 122 3.14 -10.81 -13.39
CA GLU A 122 4.35 -11.49 -13.91
C GLU A 122 5.57 -10.55 -14.05
N ALA A 123 5.65 -9.54 -13.18
CA ALA A 123 6.68 -8.51 -13.19
C ALA A 123 7.80 -8.85 -12.20
N ASP A 124 8.77 -9.63 -12.64
CA ASP A 124 9.98 -10.02 -11.88
C ASP A 124 11.10 -8.97 -11.94
N SER A 125 10.93 -7.94 -12.73
CA SER A 125 11.87 -6.81 -12.89
C SER A 125 11.13 -5.50 -12.99
N ILE A 126 11.57 -4.49 -12.22
CA ILE A 126 10.87 -3.22 -12.10
C ILE A 126 11.80 -2.01 -12.18
N SER A 127 11.20 -0.86 -12.52
CA SER A 127 11.68 0.46 -12.12
C SER A 127 11.02 0.87 -10.82
N LEU A 128 11.74 1.56 -9.94
CA LEU A 128 11.26 1.99 -8.61
C LEU A 128 11.41 3.50 -8.45
N ALA A 129 10.28 4.21 -8.41
CA ALA A 129 10.23 5.64 -8.15
C ALA A 129 9.63 5.90 -6.75
N THR A 130 10.29 6.70 -5.93
CA THR A 130 9.92 6.94 -4.54
C THR A 130 10.07 8.42 -4.17
N PRO A 131 9.47 8.87 -3.06
CA PRO A 131 9.84 10.15 -2.44
C PRO A 131 10.94 10.00 -1.38
N TYR A 132 11.56 8.83 -1.22
CA TYR A 132 12.44 8.52 -0.10
C TYR A 132 13.89 8.95 -0.32
N PRO A 133 14.63 9.25 0.77
CA PRO A 133 16.08 9.40 0.72
C PRO A 133 16.78 8.07 0.43
N ASP A 134 18.05 8.15 0.02
CA ASP A 134 18.83 7.02 -0.47
C ASP A 134 18.89 5.82 0.49
N ALA A 135 19.03 6.06 1.79
CA ALA A 135 19.09 4.98 2.78
C ALA A 135 17.80 4.16 2.81
N THR A 136 16.64 4.81 2.76
CA THR A 136 15.34 4.15 2.71
C THR A 136 15.13 3.44 1.37
N ASN A 137 15.55 4.05 0.28
CA ASN A 137 15.53 3.46 -1.05
C ASN A 137 16.35 2.17 -1.11
N GLN A 138 17.54 2.18 -0.55
CA GLN A 138 18.40 1.00 -0.54
C GLN A 138 17.77 -0.15 0.27
N HIS A 139 17.18 0.17 1.42
CA HIS A 139 16.46 -0.84 2.22
C HIS A 139 15.27 -1.45 1.46
N GLU A 140 14.48 -0.62 0.77
CA GLU A 140 13.35 -1.07 -0.05
C GLU A 140 13.82 -1.94 -1.22
N LYS A 141 14.87 -1.54 -1.93
CA LYS A 141 15.47 -2.32 -3.00
C LYS A 141 15.89 -3.70 -2.49
N GLU A 142 16.59 -3.78 -1.38
CA GLU A 142 17.02 -5.04 -0.78
C GLU A 142 15.84 -5.94 -0.41
N PHE A 143 14.75 -5.35 0.14
CA PHE A 143 13.53 -6.09 0.42
C PHE A 143 12.91 -6.70 -0.85
N LEU A 144 12.79 -5.91 -1.92
CA LEU A 144 12.24 -6.35 -3.20
C LEU A 144 13.10 -7.46 -3.83
N GLU A 145 14.42 -7.28 -3.84
CA GLU A 145 15.36 -8.25 -4.40
C GLU A 145 15.37 -9.57 -3.61
N ARG A 146 15.31 -9.53 -2.28
CA ARG A 146 15.13 -10.74 -1.44
C ARG A 146 13.80 -11.45 -1.72
N SER A 147 12.79 -10.72 -2.17
CA SER A 147 11.48 -11.26 -2.56
C SER A 147 11.41 -11.77 -4.00
N GLY A 148 12.55 -11.74 -4.72
CA GLY A 148 12.69 -12.22 -6.10
C GLY A 148 12.32 -11.19 -7.17
N ILE A 149 12.20 -9.90 -6.82
CA ILE A 149 11.88 -8.79 -7.74
C ILE A 149 13.16 -7.99 -8.00
N LYS A 150 13.66 -8.00 -9.23
CA LYS A 150 14.86 -7.27 -9.63
C LYS A 150 14.55 -5.78 -9.83
N VAL A 151 15.29 -4.89 -9.17
CA VAL A 151 15.19 -3.44 -9.37
C VAL A 151 16.23 -2.98 -10.39
N LEU A 152 15.79 -2.66 -11.61
CA LEU A 152 16.67 -2.28 -12.71
C LEU A 152 17.11 -0.82 -12.65
N LYS A 153 16.22 0.04 -12.19
CA LYS A 153 16.49 1.45 -11.99
C LYS A 153 15.68 1.97 -10.81
N MET A 154 16.27 2.84 -10.03
CA MET A 154 15.65 3.41 -8.85
C MET A 154 16.05 4.85 -8.69
N ALA A 155 15.10 5.72 -8.31
CA ALA A 155 15.40 7.07 -7.85
C ALA A 155 14.39 7.53 -6.80
N GLY A 156 14.88 8.25 -5.80
CA GLY A 156 14.08 9.01 -4.85
C GLY A 156 13.99 10.48 -5.26
N MET A 157 13.07 11.21 -4.64
CA MET A 157 13.01 12.67 -4.72
C MET A 157 13.83 13.27 -3.58
N SER A 158 14.33 14.49 -3.77
CA SER A 158 15.07 15.22 -2.74
C SER A 158 14.19 16.27 -2.09
N PHE A 159 14.18 16.29 -0.75
CA PHE A 159 13.46 17.27 0.05
C PHE A 159 14.40 17.88 1.08
N ASP A 160 14.28 19.21 1.26
CA ASP A 160 14.93 19.93 2.36
C ASP A 160 14.03 19.86 3.60
N ALA A 161 13.97 18.68 4.21
CA ALA A 161 13.17 18.42 5.40
C ALA A 161 13.67 17.16 6.12
N VAL A 162 13.39 17.09 7.43
CA VAL A 162 13.61 15.92 8.28
C VAL A 162 12.29 15.45 8.89
N GLU A 163 12.24 14.23 9.41
CA GLU A 163 11.05 13.73 10.08
C GLU A 163 10.67 14.58 11.32
N PRO A 164 9.37 14.80 11.60
CA PRO A 164 8.21 14.26 10.87
C PRO A 164 7.77 15.09 9.66
N GLU A 165 8.41 16.22 9.39
CA GLU A 165 8.05 17.12 8.30
C GLU A 165 8.26 16.46 6.92
N LEU A 166 9.33 15.68 6.78
CA LEU A 166 9.63 14.93 5.56
C LEU A 166 8.44 14.08 5.11
N GLY A 167 7.84 13.33 6.05
CA GLY A 167 6.67 12.52 5.75
C GLY A 167 5.47 13.33 5.26
N ARG A 168 5.29 14.58 5.72
CA ARG A 168 4.23 15.47 5.20
C ARG A 168 4.53 15.96 3.79
N LYS A 169 5.81 16.26 3.50
CA LYS A 169 6.25 16.70 2.17
C LYS A 169 5.95 15.69 1.07
N PHE A 170 5.96 14.40 1.37
CA PHE A 170 5.59 13.37 0.39
C PHE A 170 4.16 13.53 -0.11
N ALA A 171 3.23 13.92 0.76
CA ALA A 171 1.82 14.14 0.39
C ALA A 171 1.58 15.46 -0.37
N GLU A 172 2.52 16.40 -0.30
CA GLU A 172 2.41 17.73 -0.89
C GLU A 172 3.01 17.82 -2.31
N VAL A 173 3.61 16.73 -2.82
CA VAL A 173 4.23 16.72 -4.15
C VAL A 173 3.17 16.89 -5.24
N PRO A 174 3.31 17.88 -6.15
CA PRO A 174 2.38 18.06 -7.24
C PRO A 174 2.34 16.86 -8.19
N GLU A 175 1.15 16.51 -8.68
CA GLU A 175 0.95 15.37 -9.60
C GLU A 175 1.86 15.43 -10.83
N GLU A 176 2.08 16.62 -11.39
CA GLU A 176 2.97 16.81 -12.54
C GLU A 176 4.42 16.45 -12.22
N GLU A 177 4.88 16.75 -11.01
CA GLU A 177 6.23 16.40 -10.58
C GLU A 177 6.36 14.89 -10.37
N ILE A 178 5.36 14.27 -9.78
CA ILE A 178 5.28 12.80 -9.63
C ILE A 178 5.32 12.14 -11.00
N TYR A 179 4.50 12.63 -11.94
CA TYR A 179 4.45 12.10 -13.30
C TYR A 179 5.82 12.18 -13.99
N ARG A 180 6.48 13.36 -13.95
CA ARG A 180 7.82 13.53 -14.53
C ARG A 180 8.86 12.65 -13.86
N HIS A 181 8.80 12.52 -12.53
CA HIS A 181 9.68 11.63 -11.76
C HIS A 181 9.50 10.17 -12.18
N ALA A 182 8.26 9.69 -12.25
CA ALA A 182 7.92 8.35 -12.70
C ALA A 182 8.51 8.02 -14.07
N LEU A 183 8.34 8.91 -15.07
CA LEU A 183 8.89 8.72 -16.41
C LEU A 183 10.42 8.75 -16.43
N SER A 184 11.04 9.60 -15.60
CA SER A 184 12.50 9.71 -15.53
C SER A 184 13.17 8.45 -14.98
N VAL A 185 12.47 7.67 -14.17
CA VAL A 185 12.96 6.44 -13.54
C VAL A 185 12.72 5.22 -14.40
N ASP A 186 11.91 5.31 -15.45
CA ASP A 186 11.63 4.16 -16.29
C ASP A 186 12.90 3.53 -16.90
N HIS A 187 12.91 2.20 -16.96
CA HIS A 187 13.93 1.41 -17.64
C HIS A 187 13.24 0.54 -18.70
N PRO A 188 13.74 0.50 -19.95
CA PRO A 188 13.06 -0.20 -21.04
C PRO A 188 12.83 -1.70 -20.76
N ASP A 189 13.74 -2.34 -20.05
CA ASP A 189 13.63 -3.77 -19.72
C ASP A 189 12.84 -4.06 -18.45
N ALA A 190 12.36 -3.03 -17.73
CA ALA A 190 11.49 -3.23 -16.59
C ALA A 190 10.10 -3.66 -17.04
N LYS A 191 9.58 -4.73 -16.44
CA LYS A 191 8.24 -5.26 -16.74
C LYS A 191 7.13 -4.43 -16.11
N ALA A 192 7.43 -3.68 -15.04
CA ALA A 192 6.51 -2.75 -14.40
C ALA A 192 7.25 -1.55 -13.79
N LEU A 193 6.51 -0.48 -13.54
CA LEU A 193 6.94 0.62 -12.68
C LEU A 193 6.23 0.53 -11.33
N PHE A 194 6.98 0.63 -10.24
CA PHE A 194 6.43 0.77 -8.90
C PHE A 194 6.67 2.18 -8.35
N LEU A 195 5.56 2.86 -8.03
CA LEU A 195 5.55 4.15 -7.32
C LEU A 195 5.35 3.87 -5.83
N SER A 196 6.42 3.93 -5.07
CA SER A 196 6.42 3.57 -3.66
C SER A 196 6.07 4.76 -2.76
N CYS A 197 5.55 4.47 -1.62
CA CYS A 197 5.07 5.28 -0.50
C CYS A 197 3.54 5.42 -0.43
N ALA A 198 2.98 4.94 0.67
CA ALA A 198 1.53 5.06 0.93
C ALA A 198 1.08 6.52 1.19
N ASN A 199 2.01 7.44 1.46
CA ASN A 199 1.74 8.87 1.61
C ASN A 199 2.19 9.71 0.40
N PHE A 200 2.28 9.09 -0.78
CA PHE A 200 2.63 9.71 -2.05
C PHE A 200 1.42 9.67 -2.97
N PRO A 201 0.86 10.81 -3.43
CA PRO A 201 -0.41 10.84 -4.15
C PRO A 201 -0.28 10.35 -5.59
N THR A 202 -0.31 9.04 -5.78
CA THR A 202 0.06 8.35 -7.00
C THR A 202 -1.05 7.58 -7.69
N ALA A 203 -2.11 7.19 -6.96
CA ALA A 203 -3.11 6.28 -7.51
C ALA A 203 -3.83 6.84 -8.73
N ALA A 204 -4.19 8.13 -8.73
CA ALA A 204 -4.86 8.78 -9.86
C ALA A 204 -3.99 8.88 -11.13
N LEU A 205 -2.66 8.84 -10.98
CA LEU A 205 -1.71 8.94 -12.10
C LEU A 205 -1.44 7.59 -12.77
N THR A 206 -1.78 6.49 -12.11
CA THR A 206 -1.40 5.13 -12.52
C THR A 206 -1.77 4.85 -13.97
N GLN A 207 -3.03 5.08 -14.36
CA GLN A 207 -3.52 4.81 -15.72
C GLN A 207 -2.82 5.70 -16.77
N GLN A 208 -2.58 6.97 -16.45
CA GLN A 208 -1.90 7.88 -17.37
C GLN A 208 -0.46 7.46 -17.61
N ILE A 209 0.25 7.05 -16.56
CA ILE A 209 1.64 6.60 -16.65
C ILE A 209 1.71 5.27 -17.42
N GLU A 210 0.80 4.31 -17.15
CA GLU A 210 0.70 3.07 -17.94
C GLU A 210 0.53 3.33 -19.42
N ASN A 211 -0.40 4.24 -19.77
CA ASN A 211 -0.66 4.60 -21.18
C ASN A 211 0.59 5.20 -21.84
N THR A 212 1.42 5.91 -21.11
CA THR A 212 2.64 6.55 -21.63
C THR A 212 3.79 5.56 -21.76
N LEU A 213 3.97 4.68 -20.77
CA LEU A 213 5.10 3.74 -20.74
C LEU A 213 4.81 2.43 -21.48
N GLY A 214 3.53 2.09 -21.71
CA GLY A 214 3.12 0.82 -22.31
C GLY A 214 3.40 -0.40 -21.44
N LYS A 215 3.47 -0.23 -20.12
CA LYS A 215 3.72 -1.30 -19.14
C LYS A 215 2.91 -1.07 -17.86
N PRO A 216 2.64 -2.12 -17.07
CA PRO A 216 1.93 -1.99 -15.80
C PRO A 216 2.60 -1.01 -14.84
N VAL A 217 1.77 -0.25 -14.12
CA VAL A 217 2.19 0.65 -13.04
C VAL A 217 1.42 0.29 -11.77
N ILE A 218 2.13 0.06 -10.69
CA ILE A 218 1.52 -0.13 -9.38
C ILE A 218 1.98 0.94 -8.40
N THR A 219 1.15 1.22 -7.42
CA THR A 219 1.52 2.08 -6.29
C THR A 219 1.35 1.32 -4.98
N SER A 220 1.94 1.80 -3.90
CA SER A 220 1.72 1.22 -2.58
C SER A 220 0.23 1.10 -2.24
N ASN A 221 -0.55 2.13 -2.59
CA ASN A 221 -1.98 2.19 -2.30
C ASN A 221 -2.81 1.30 -3.23
N THR A 222 -2.55 1.30 -4.54
CA THR A 222 -3.28 0.42 -5.48
C THR A 222 -3.03 -1.05 -5.18
N ALA A 223 -1.77 -1.42 -4.87
CA ALA A 223 -1.41 -2.80 -4.51
C ALA A 223 -2.08 -3.25 -3.21
N THR A 224 -2.05 -2.40 -2.15
CA THR A 224 -2.67 -2.75 -0.86
C THR A 224 -4.19 -2.86 -0.98
N PHE A 225 -4.82 -1.93 -1.69
CA PHE A 225 -6.27 -1.95 -1.87
C PHE A 225 -6.71 -3.15 -2.71
N TRP A 226 -6.03 -3.42 -3.83
CA TRP A 226 -6.27 -4.59 -4.66
C TRP A 226 -6.14 -5.90 -3.87
N ALA A 227 -5.05 -6.09 -3.16
CA ALA A 227 -4.82 -7.31 -2.39
C ALA A 227 -5.89 -7.49 -1.29
N GLY A 228 -6.25 -6.40 -0.60
CA GLY A 228 -7.31 -6.42 0.40
C GLY A 228 -8.67 -6.79 -0.20
N LEU A 229 -9.05 -6.21 -1.34
CA LEU A 229 -10.28 -6.56 -2.04
C LEU A 229 -10.29 -8.03 -2.48
N ARG A 230 -9.21 -8.50 -3.12
CA ARG A 230 -9.11 -9.89 -3.59
C ARG A 230 -9.18 -10.88 -2.43
N LYS A 231 -8.47 -10.60 -1.33
CA LYS A 231 -8.51 -11.45 -0.11
C LYS A 231 -9.90 -11.44 0.55
N ALA A 232 -10.67 -10.37 0.40
CA ALA A 232 -12.08 -10.27 0.85
C ALA A 232 -13.10 -10.84 -0.16
N GLY A 233 -12.66 -11.42 -1.29
CA GLY A 233 -13.52 -12.01 -2.31
C GLY A 233 -14.17 -11.01 -3.27
N ILE A 234 -13.66 -9.77 -3.33
CA ILE A 234 -14.12 -8.73 -4.25
C ILE A 234 -13.24 -8.76 -5.51
N THR A 235 -13.85 -9.06 -6.65
CA THR A 235 -13.14 -9.19 -7.94
C THR A 235 -13.49 -8.09 -8.94
N ASP A 236 -14.13 -7.03 -8.47
CA ASP A 236 -14.50 -5.88 -9.31
C ASP A 236 -13.31 -5.34 -10.08
N ASN A 237 -13.50 -5.04 -11.36
CA ASN A 237 -12.57 -4.23 -12.13
C ASN A 237 -12.80 -2.75 -11.77
N ILE A 238 -11.72 -2.04 -11.47
CA ILE A 238 -11.76 -0.62 -11.09
C ILE A 238 -11.00 0.16 -12.15
N GLU A 239 -11.74 0.88 -12.98
CA GLU A 239 -11.18 1.65 -14.08
C GLU A 239 -10.48 2.92 -13.61
N GLY A 240 -9.44 3.34 -14.35
CA GLY A 240 -8.71 4.58 -14.10
C GLY A 240 -7.54 4.47 -13.10
N PHE A 241 -7.34 3.29 -12.51
CA PHE A 241 -6.28 3.05 -11.53
C PHE A 241 -5.28 1.97 -11.96
N GLY A 242 -5.09 1.82 -13.27
CA GLY A 242 -4.14 0.89 -13.87
C GLY A 242 -4.68 -0.52 -14.08
N SER A 243 -3.87 -1.31 -14.77
CA SER A 243 -4.22 -2.67 -15.22
C SER A 243 -4.32 -3.69 -14.08
N LEU A 244 -3.75 -3.41 -12.90
CA LEU A 244 -3.76 -4.32 -11.75
C LEU A 244 -5.17 -4.78 -11.36
N PHE A 245 -6.16 -3.87 -11.38
CA PHE A 245 -7.53 -4.21 -10.97
C PHE A 245 -8.29 -5.11 -11.95
N SER A 246 -7.81 -5.28 -13.17
CA SER A 246 -8.36 -6.22 -14.13
C SER A 246 -7.87 -7.66 -13.92
N ILE A 247 -6.88 -7.86 -13.04
CA ILE A 247 -6.25 -9.18 -12.78
C ILE A 247 -6.90 -9.83 -11.56
N SER A 248 -7.21 -11.12 -11.69
CA SER A 248 -7.57 -11.98 -10.56
C SER A 248 -6.30 -12.49 -9.88
N PRO A 249 -6.29 -12.71 -8.56
CA PRO A 249 -5.13 -13.25 -7.85
C PRO A 249 -4.79 -14.66 -8.26
#